data_582348ddec56b695aeb2ac6e98fb0e12
#
_entry.id   582348ddec56b695aeb2ac6e98fb0e12
#
_cell.length_a   1.000
_cell.length_b   1.000
_cell.length_c   1.000
_cell.angle_alpha   90.00
_cell.angle_beta   90.00
_cell.angle_gamma   90.00
#
_symmetry.space_group_name_H-M   'P 1'
#
loop_
_entity.id
_entity.type
_entity.pdbx_description
1 polymer ?
#
loop_
_entity_poly.entity_id
_entity_poly.type
_entity_poly.pdbx_seq_one_letter_code
_entity_poly.pdbx_strand_id
1 'polypeptide(L)'
;MTQGEYSVQTFRDSVKFYVPRVEGYLETVREMAAKYSGMSMIEFDGYFEGRFEPVKYTRIEIHTNDVDEAQMMEAANRLRLSLKQESLAFEFNNKLILIAEKKSH
;
A
#
# COMPACT_ATOMS: atom_id res chain seq x y z
N MET A 1 -18.06 19.15 10.83
CA MET A 1 -19.23 20.01 10.67
C MET A 1 -20.49 19.17 10.68
N THR A 2 -21.46 19.59 11.43
CA THR A 2 -22.72 18.87 11.53
C THR A 2 -23.79 19.63 10.74
N GLN A 3 -24.51 18.91 9.90
CA GLN A 3 -25.63 19.46 9.13
C GLN A 3 -26.85 18.59 9.38
N GLY A 4 -27.78 19.09 10.18
CA GLY A 4 -28.98 18.31 10.52
C GLY A 4 -28.65 17.03 11.24
N GLU A 5 -28.92 15.90 10.60
CA GLU A 5 -28.81 14.58 11.22
C GLU A 5 -27.49 13.87 10.93
N TYR A 6 -26.56 14.50 10.26
CA TYR A 6 -25.30 13.84 9.90
C TYR A 6 -24.11 14.78 10.04
N SER A 7 -22.94 14.19 10.14
CA SER A 7 -21.68 14.90 10.10
C SER A 7 -20.88 14.48 8.87
N VAL A 8 -19.97 15.35 8.43
CA VAL A 8 -19.13 15.08 7.27
C VAL A 8 -17.67 15.12 7.70
N GLN A 9 -16.93 14.09 7.29
CA GLN A 9 -15.49 14.03 7.48
C GLN A 9 -14.85 13.73 6.13
N THR A 10 -13.79 14.46 5.80
CA THR A 10 -13.05 14.25 4.57
C THR A 10 -11.61 13.85 4.87
N PHE A 11 -11.01 13.06 4.00
CA PHE A 11 -9.62 12.65 4.11
C PHE A 11 -8.84 13.22 2.93
N ARG A 12 -7.73 13.89 3.23
CA ARG A 12 -6.92 14.58 2.23
C ARG A 12 -6.11 13.62 1.38
N ASP A 13 -5.58 12.57 1.99
CA ASP A 13 -4.60 11.71 1.34
C ASP A 13 -5.13 10.31 1.13
N SER A 14 -4.75 9.73 -0.01
CA SER A 14 -5.07 8.35 -0.38
C SER A 14 -3.75 7.62 -0.64
N VAL A 15 -3.59 6.46 -0.01
CA VAL A 15 -2.40 5.63 -0.18
C VAL A 15 -2.84 4.23 -0.57
N LYS A 16 -2.18 3.64 -1.58
CA LYS A 16 -2.45 2.28 -2.02
C LYS A 16 -1.15 1.51 -2.07
N PHE A 17 -1.10 0.40 -1.34
CA PHE A 17 0.07 -0.49 -1.39
C PHE A 17 -0.29 -1.74 -2.18
N TYR A 18 0.57 -2.11 -3.11
CA TYR A 18 0.40 -3.31 -3.93
C TYR A 18 1.23 -4.44 -3.33
N VAL A 19 0.59 -5.26 -2.51
CA VAL A 19 1.26 -6.29 -1.71
C VAL A 19 1.14 -7.63 -2.41
N PRO A 20 2.26 -8.25 -2.80
CA PRO A 20 2.19 -9.59 -3.38
C PRO A 20 1.75 -10.60 -2.31
N ARG A 21 0.92 -11.55 -2.71
CA ARG A 21 0.43 -12.59 -1.78
C ARG A 21 1.46 -13.70 -1.67
N VAL A 22 2.60 -13.37 -1.09
CA VAL A 22 3.69 -14.30 -0.78
C VAL A 22 3.63 -14.69 0.69
N GLU A 23 4.50 -15.61 1.10
CA GLU A 23 4.55 -16.03 2.49
C GLU A 23 4.76 -14.84 3.42
N GLY A 24 3.97 -14.77 4.47
CA GLY A 24 4.04 -13.71 5.48
C GLY A 24 3.20 -12.47 5.17
N TYR A 25 2.54 -12.40 4.02
CA TYR A 25 1.82 -11.18 3.66
C TYR A 25 0.64 -10.87 4.60
N LEU A 26 -0.03 -11.89 5.12
CA LEU A 26 -1.17 -11.67 6.03
C LEU A 26 -0.76 -11.02 7.34
N GLU A 27 0.38 -11.41 7.90
CA GLU A 27 0.89 -10.79 9.12
C GLU A 27 1.23 -9.33 8.88
N THR A 28 1.85 -9.04 7.75
CA THR A 28 2.17 -7.68 7.35
C THR A 28 0.92 -6.83 7.20
N VAL A 29 -0.12 -7.37 6.56
CA VAL A 29 -1.41 -6.70 6.41
C VAL A 29 -2.03 -6.41 7.78
N ARG A 30 -1.95 -7.36 8.71
CA ARG A 30 -2.48 -7.15 10.06
C ARG A 30 -1.74 -6.04 10.80
N GLU A 31 -0.43 -5.96 10.64
CA GLU A 31 0.35 -4.88 11.22
C GLU A 31 -0.05 -3.51 10.67
N MET A 32 -0.31 -3.46 9.37
CA MET A 32 -0.81 -2.24 8.74
C MET A 32 -2.20 -1.87 9.24
N ALA A 33 -3.08 -2.86 9.38
CA ALA A 33 -4.44 -2.63 9.88
C ALA A 33 -4.43 -2.08 11.31
N ALA A 34 -3.44 -2.44 12.11
CA ALA A 34 -3.30 -1.90 13.46
C ALA A 34 -2.88 -0.44 13.47
N LYS A 35 -2.20 0.02 12.40
CA LYS A 35 -1.72 1.40 12.28
C LYS A 35 -2.75 2.37 11.71
N TYR A 36 -3.58 1.90 10.81
CA TYR A 36 -4.46 2.78 10.03
C TYR A 36 -5.92 2.41 10.28
N SER A 37 -6.72 3.41 10.64
CA SER A 37 -8.12 3.19 11.02
C SER A 37 -9.06 2.98 9.85
N GLY A 38 -8.71 3.49 8.67
CA GLY A 38 -9.55 3.35 7.48
C GLY A 38 -8.82 2.59 6.39
N MET A 39 -8.93 1.28 6.39
CA MET A 39 -8.22 0.42 5.45
C MET A 39 -9.16 -0.52 4.74
N SER A 40 -9.03 -0.61 3.43
CA SER A 40 -9.75 -1.60 2.63
C SER A 40 -8.78 -2.43 1.82
N MET A 41 -9.21 -3.62 1.43
CA MET A 41 -8.38 -4.57 0.69
C MET A 41 -9.10 -5.07 -0.54
N ILE A 42 -8.36 -5.16 -1.65
CA ILE A 42 -8.87 -5.70 -2.90
C ILE A 42 -7.86 -6.71 -3.42
N GLU A 43 -8.28 -7.93 -3.67
CA GLU A 43 -7.43 -8.95 -4.27
C GLU A 43 -7.52 -8.87 -5.80
N PHE A 44 -6.39 -8.98 -6.49
CA PHE A 44 -6.36 -8.96 -7.94
C PHE A 44 -5.15 -9.73 -8.46
N ASP A 45 -5.20 -10.07 -9.75
CA ASP A 45 -4.09 -10.69 -10.44
C ASP A 45 -3.43 -9.66 -11.36
N GLY A 46 -2.10 -9.59 -11.33
CA GLY A 46 -1.35 -8.67 -12.15
C GLY A 46 -0.25 -9.39 -12.91
N TYR A 47 0.14 -8.84 -14.06
CA TYR A 47 1.28 -9.34 -14.82
C TYR A 47 2.45 -8.40 -14.60
N PHE A 48 3.62 -8.98 -14.42
CA PHE A 48 4.80 -8.21 -14.10
C PHE A 48 6.03 -8.79 -14.80
N GLU A 49 6.83 -7.93 -15.42
CA GLU A 49 8.09 -8.28 -16.08
C GLU A 49 7.99 -9.44 -17.11
N GLY A 50 6.95 -9.39 -17.93
CA GLY A 50 6.81 -10.35 -19.04
C GLY A 50 6.52 -11.77 -18.62
N ARG A 51 6.09 -12.00 -17.40
CA ARG A 51 5.70 -13.34 -16.94
C ARG A 51 4.42 -13.78 -17.63
N PHE A 52 4.35 -15.07 -17.94
CA PHE A 52 3.16 -15.66 -18.56
C PHE A 52 2.04 -15.89 -17.57
N GLU A 53 2.37 -16.05 -16.29
CA GLU A 53 1.40 -16.28 -15.24
C GLU A 53 1.17 -15.00 -14.43
N PRO A 54 -0.06 -14.74 -14.01
CA PRO A 54 -0.33 -13.58 -13.20
C PRO A 54 0.30 -13.71 -11.81
N VAL A 55 0.78 -12.58 -11.29
CA VAL A 55 1.20 -12.49 -9.90
C VAL A 55 -0.01 -12.09 -9.09
N LYS A 56 -0.22 -12.76 -7.98
CA LYS A 56 -1.36 -12.46 -7.10
C LYS A 56 -1.01 -11.35 -6.13
N TYR A 57 -1.85 -10.32 -6.11
CA TYR A 57 -1.66 -9.14 -5.28
C TYR A 57 -2.88 -8.87 -4.40
N THR A 58 -2.61 -8.19 -3.31
CA THR A 58 -3.64 -7.54 -2.51
C THR A 58 -3.33 -6.05 -2.52
N ARG A 59 -4.29 -5.24 -2.97
CA ARG A 59 -4.15 -3.79 -2.90
C ARG A 59 -4.77 -3.31 -1.59
N ILE A 60 -3.98 -2.63 -0.79
CA ILE A 60 -4.41 -2.05 0.47
C ILE A 60 -4.62 -0.57 0.26
N GLU A 61 -5.84 -0.09 0.48
CA GLU A 61 -6.17 1.32 0.34
C GLU A 61 -6.38 1.96 1.69
N ILE A 62 -5.75 3.10 1.92
CA ILE A 62 -5.81 3.84 3.17
C ILE A 62 -6.16 5.28 2.84
N HIS A 63 -7.14 5.82 3.57
CA HIS A 63 -7.49 7.24 3.48
C HIS A 63 -7.18 7.89 4.82
N THR A 64 -6.40 8.97 4.80
CA THR A 64 -5.86 9.57 6.02
C THR A 64 -5.51 11.04 5.80
N ASN A 65 -5.23 11.75 6.90
CA ASN A 65 -4.80 13.15 6.86
C ASN A 65 -3.41 13.37 7.46
N ASP A 66 -2.82 12.33 8.04
CA ASP A 66 -1.67 12.48 8.93
C ASP A 66 -0.37 11.92 8.37
N VAL A 67 -0.27 11.74 7.07
CA VAL A 67 0.93 11.16 6.46
C VAL A 67 1.46 12.04 5.33
N ASP A 68 2.76 11.92 5.05
CA ASP A 68 3.37 12.54 3.88
C ASP A 68 4.01 11.47 3.00
N GLU A 69 4.42 11.88 1.80
CA GLU A 69 4.98 10.97 0.81
C GLU A 69 6.25 10.27 1.32
N ALA A 70 7.14 11.00 2.01
CA ALA A 70 8.38 10.44 2.52
C ALA A 70 8.13 9.34 3.55
N GLN A 71 7.16 9.56 4.45
CA GLN A 71 6.75 8.54 5.42
C GLN A 71 6.21 7.29 4.71
N MET A 72 5.46 7.49 3.65
CA MET A 72 4.89 6.37 2.89
C MET A 72 5.95 5.63 2.09
N MET A 73 6.96 6.32 1.59
CA MET A 73 8.10 5.67 0.95
C MET A 73 8.84 4.75 1.92
N GLU A 74 9.06 5.21 3.15
CA GLU A 74 9.71 4.39 4.16
C GLU A 74 8.85 3.20 4.56
N ALA A 75 7.53 3.40 4.68
CA ALA A 75 6.61 2.31 4.98
C ALA A 75 6.63 1.26 3.87
N ALA A 76 6.61 1.70 2.61
CA ALA A 76 6.67 0.81 1.46
C ALA A 76 7.98 0.04 1.42
N ASN A 77 9.09 0.69 1.76
CA ASN A 77 10.39 0.02 1.78
C ASN A 77 10.47 -1.04 2.90
N ARG A 78 9.95 -0.73 4.08
CA ARG A 78 9.88 -1.73 5.16
C ARG A 78 9.03 -2.92 4.76
N LEU A 79 7.92 -2.66 4.09
CA LEU A 79 7.03 -3.68 3.57
C LEU A 79 7.76 -4.56 2.54
N ARG A 80 8.47 -3.93 1.61
CA ARG A 80 9.28 -4.62 0.60
C ARG A 80 10.30 -5.57 1.25
N LEU A 81 11.02 -5.07 2.24
CA LEU A 81 12.03 -5.86 2.94
C LEU A 81 11.41 -7.02 3.72
N SER A 82 10.31 -6.75 4.41
CA SER A 82 9.58 -7.76 5.18
C SER A 82 9.09 -8.90 4.32
N LEU A 83 8.67 -8.61 3.08
CA LEU A 83 8.18 -9.61 2.14
C LEU A 83 9.26 -10.15 1.20
N LYS A 84 10.50 -9.73 1.40
CA LYS A 84 11.67 -10.18 0.62
C LYS A 84 11.50 -9.95 -0.87
N GLN A 85 11.02 -8.76 -1.23
CA GLN A 85 10.78 -8.38 -2.62
C GLN A 85 11.89 -7.48 -3.13
N GLU A 86 12.24 -7.63 -4.43
CA GLU A 86 13.20 -6.73 -5.08
C GLU A 86 12.60 -5.35 -5.28
N SER A 87 11.30 -5.29 -5.49
CA SER A 87 10.59 -4.04 -5.66
C SER A 87 9.18 -4.14 -5.09
N LEU A 88 8.60 -2.99 -4.79
CA LEU A 88 7.22 -2.90 -4.32
C LEU A 88 6.65 -1.58 -4.79
N ALA A 89 5.45 -1.64 -5.35
CA ALA A 89 4.75 -0.45 -5.84
C ALA A 89 3.76 0.05 -4.81
N PHE A 90 3.62 1.36 -4.73
CA PHE A 90 2.54 1.99 -3.98
C PHE A 90 2.11 3.27 -4.69
N GLU A 91 0.92 3.74 -4.37
CA GLU A 91 0.44 5.02 -4.87
C GLU A 91 0.22 5.98 -3.72
N PHE A 92 0.64 7.20 -3.91
CA PHE A 92 0.35 8.29 -2.99
C PHE A 92 -0.36 9.39 -3.78
N ASN A 93 -1.63 9.63 -3.43
CA ASN A 93 -2.49 10.60 -4.10
C ASN A 93 -2.47 10.43 -5.62
N ASN A 94 -2.66 9.19 -6.07
CA ASN A 94 -2.73 8.77 -7.48
C ASN A 94 -1.39 8.83 -8.23
N LYS A 95 -0.29 9.08 -7.54
CA LYS A 95 1.04 9.01 -8.13
C LYS A 95 1.65 7.65 -7.81
N LEU A 96 1.95 6.87 -8.84
CA LEU A 96 2.56 5.55 -8.67
C LEU A 96 4.05 5.69 -8.42
N ILE A 97 4.51 5.05 -7.36
CA ILE A 97 5.91 5.08 -6.94
C ILE A 97 6.38 3.64 -6.80
N LEU A 98 7.52 3.33 -7.39
CA LEU A 98 8.15 2.03 -7.28
C LEU A 98 9.37 2.13 -6.36
N ILE A 99 9.34 1.38 -5.27
CA ILE A 99 10.48 1.25 -4.37
C ILE A 99 11.23 -0.02 -4.76
N ALA A 100 12.50 0.11 -5.02
CA ALA A 100 13.31 -1.02 -5.47
C ALA A 100 14.63 -1.08 -4.71
N GLU A 101 15.22 -2.27 -4.72
CA GLU A 101 16.55 -2.46 -4.15
C GLU A 101 17.57 -1.59 -4.88
N LYS A 102 18.39 -0.89 -4.12
CA LYS A 102 19.45 -0.07 -4.70
C LYS A 102 20.57 -0.99 -5.18
N LYS A 103 20.83 -0.97 -6.48
CA LYS A 103 21.91 -1.77 -7.04
C LYS A 103 23.23 -1.01 -6.92
N SER A 104 24.26 -1.70 -6.43
CA SER A 104 25.60 -1.15 -6.41
C SER A 104 26.34 -1.55 -7.70
N HIS A 105 27.19 -0.66 -8.17
CA HIS A 105 27.99 -0.90 -9.36
C HIS A 105 29.45 -1.00 -9.01
#